data_9db5741eee2666f5193ba824ff8a6b32
#
_entry.id   9db5741eee2666f5193ba824ff8a6b32
#
_cell.length_a   1.000
_cell.length_b   1.000
_cell.length_c   1.000
_cell.angle_alpha   90.00
_cell.angle_beta   90.00
_cell.angle_gamma   90.00
#
_symmetry.space_group_name_H-M   'P 1'
#
loop_
_entity.id
_entity.type
_entity.pdbx_description
1 polymer ?
#
loop_
_entity_poly.entity_id
_entity_poly.type
_entity_poly.pdbx_seq_one_letter_code
_entity_poly.pdbx_strand_id
1 'polypeptide(L)'
;LNELQKGLYREYVSKEEALSTIKGKILISKSIKENTINKNKMNCKYDEFTEDNLFNAILKRAISVILFSIKNDDVKKELNIINNVLNDISDIYIPNNIILNYKLNRMNNRFLECFTLAKLILLNSSMDKSLGKENGFSILFEMNYLYEEYIGVLLKEVFNDTNISINTQEKSRYLLWNTLKERNEIALKPDIVIY
;
A
#
# COMPACT_ATOMS: atom_id res chain seq x y z
N LEU A 1 -0.81 3.02 -14.61
CA LEU A 1 -1.58 2.51 -15.78
C LEU A 1 -1.05 1.15 -16.26
N ASN A 2 0.26 1.00 -16.47
CA ASN A 2 0.85 -0.24 -17.02
C ASN A 2 0.49 -1.50 -16.22
N GLU A 3 0.46 -1.44 -14.89
CA GLU A 3 0.07 -2.59 -14.06
C GLU A 3 -1.42 -2.90 -14.11
N LEU A 4 -2.27 -1.88 -14.31
CA LEU A 4 -3.72 -2.07 -14.44
C LEU A 4 -4.10 -2.72 -15.78
N GLN A 5 -3.33 -2.53 -16.85
CA GLN A 5 -3.55 -3.21 -18.13
C GLN A 5 -3.38 -4.74 -18.01
N LYS A 6 -2.61 -5.21 -17.02
CA LYS A 6 -2.46 -6.64 -16.71
C LYS A 6 -3.60 -7.19 -15.85
N GLY A 7 -4.63 -6.38 -15.57
CA GLY A 7 -5.78 -6.69 -14.72
C GLY A 7 -5.54 -6.39 -13.24
N LEU A 8 -6.64 -6.28 -12.49
CA LEU A 8 -6.64 -6.08 -11.05
C LEU A 8 -6.18 -7.35 -10.31
N TYR A 9 -5.74 -7.16 -9.07
CA TYR A 9 -5.43 -8.28 -8.20
C TYR A 9 -6.71 -8.99 -7.77
N ARG A 10 -6.70 -10.32 -7.84
CA ARG A 10 -7.80 -11.19 -7.40
C ARG A 10 -7.34 -12.08 -6.27
N GLU A 11 -8.22 -12.29 -5.32
CA GLU A 11 -8.03 -13.26 -4.25
C GLU A 11 -9.35 -13.91 -3.83
N TYR A 12 -9.26 -15.00 -3.10
CA TYR A 12 -10.42 -15.63 -2.52
C TYR A 12 -10.86 -14.88 -1.27
N VAL A 13 -12.06 -14.29 -1.32
CA VAL A 13 -12.68 -13.59 -0.21
C VAL A 13 -13.83 -14.41 0.33
N SER A 14 -13.81 -14.70 1.63
CA SER A 14 -14.89 -15.43 2.29
C SER A 14 -16.09 -14.53 2.47
N LYS A 15 -17.23 -14.91 1.89
CA LYS A 15 -18.50 -14.19 1.98
C LYS A 15 -19.54 -14.99 2.76
N GLU A 16 -20.36 -14.27 3.52
CA GLU A 16 -21.50 -14.82 4.22
C GLU A 16 -22.76 -14.07 3.81
N GLU A 17 -23.62 -14.71 3.03
CA GLU A 17 -24.79 -14.07 2.45
C GLU A 17 -26.02 -15.01 2.50
N ALA A 18 -27.22 -14.39 2.58
CA ALA A 18 -28.47 -15.11 2.45
C ALA A 18 -28.86 -15.29 0.98
N LEU A 19 -28.67 -16.49 0.44
CA LEU A 19 -28.86 -16.85 -0.96
C LEU A 19 -30.09 -17.72 -1.15
N SER A 20 -30.76 -17.57 -2.32
CA SER A 20 -31.86 -18.45 -2.76
C SER A 20 -31.35 -19.80 -3.27
N THR A 21 -30.10 -19.86 -3.71
CA THR A 21 -29.40 -21.05 -4.16
C THR A 21 -28.24 -21.37 -3.25
N ILE A 22 -28.08 -22.60 -2.83
CA ILE A 22 -27.03 -23.02 -1.91
C ILE A 22 -25.67 -22.92 -2.60
N LYS A 23 -24.75 -22.19 -1.95
CA LYS A 23 -23.34 -22.05 -2.39
C LYS A 23 -22.41 -22.24 -1.19
N GLY A 24 -21.49 -23.19 -1.28
CA GLY A 24 -20.56 -23.49 -0.21
C GLY A 24 -21.20 -24.12 1.02
N LYS A 25 -20.82 -23.65 2.23
CA LYS A 25 -21.28 -24.19 3.51
C LYS A 25 -22.54 -23.48 4.01
N ILE A 26 -23.58 -24.22 4.34
CA ILE A 26 -24.81 -23.68 4.93
C ILE A 26 -24.58 -23.35 6.40
N LEU A 27 -24.93 -22.15 6.81
CA LEU A 27 -24.92 -21.69 8.21
C LEU A 27 -26.31 -21.87 8.83
N ILE A 28 -26.64 -23.12 9.22
CA ILE A 28 -27.98 -23.50 9.69
C ILE A 28 -28.43 -22.64 10.89
N SER A 29 -27.58 -22.50 11.89
CA SER A 29 -27.90 -21.71 13.10
C SER A 29 -28.19 -20.23 12.79
N LYS A 30 -27.52 -19.65 11.81
CA LYS A 30 -27.72 -18.27 11.36
C LYS A 30 -28.99 -18.18 10.53
N SER A 31 -29.25 -19.15 9.66
CA SER A 31 -30.46 -19.24 8.83
C SER A 31 -31.72 -19.33 9.68
N ILE A 32 -31.73 -20.13 10.75
CA ILE A 32 -32.88 -20.25 11.66
C ILE A 32 -33.17 -18.93 12.39
N LYS A 33 -32.13 -18.21 12.80
CA LYS A 33 -32.28 -16.93 13.53
C LYS A 33 -32.74 -15.77 12.66
N GLU A 34 -32.16 -15.64 11.47
CA GLU A 34 -32.31 -14.46 10.59
C GLU A 34 -33.41 -14.62 9.52
N ASN A 35 -33.66 -15.84 9.04
CA ASN A 35 -34.59 -16.08 7.93
C ASN A 35 -36.03 -16.41 8.39
N THR A 36 -36.42 -15.97 9.58
CA THR A 36 -37.80 -16.15 10.07
C THR A 36 -38.84 -15.50 9.15
N ILE A 37 -38.43 -14.44 8.42
CA ILE A 37 -39.27 -13.67 7.48
C ILE A 37 -39.12 -14.18 6.05
N ASN A 38 -37.92 -14.51 5.59
CA ASN A 38 -37.61 -14.93 4.23
C ASN A 38 -37.26 -16.43 4.17
N LYS A 39 -38.27 -17.30 4.18
CA LYS A 39 -38.11 -18.77 4.18
C LYS A 39 -37.42 -19.33 2.92
N ASN A 40 -37.30 -18.54 1.85
CA ASN A 40 -36.70 -18.96 0.57
C ASN A 40 -35.19 -18.69 0.47
N LYS A 41 -34.54 -18.19 1.51
CA LYS A 41 -33.12 -17.91 1.52
C LYS A 41 -32.42 -18.68 2.61
N MET A 42 -31.19 -19.12 2.35
CA MET A 42 -30.30 -19.77 3.33
C MET A 42 -29.01 -18.98 3.48
N ASN A 43 -28.55 -18.78 4.70
CA ASN A 43 -27.25 -18.18 4.95
C ASN A 43 -26.17 -19.17 4.58
N CYS A 44 -25.35 -18.82 3.59
CA CYS A 44 -24.26 -19.62 3.08
C CYS A 44 -22.93 -18.90 3.33
N LYS A 45 -21.89 -19.67 3.63
CA LYS A 45 -20.51 -19.21 3.66
C LYS A 45 -19.75 -19.86 2.50
N TYR A 46 -19.14 -19.05 1.67
CA TYR A 46 -18.39 -19.50 0.51
C TYR A 46 -17.23 -18.57 0.20
N ASP A 47 -16.23 -19.08 -0.49
CA ASP A 47 -15.10 -18.28 -0.95
C ASP A 47 -15.33 -17.89 -2.41
N GLU A 48 -15.17 -16.61 -2.71
CA GLU A 48 -15.33 -16.06 -4.05
C GLU A 48 -14.01 -15.47 -4.54
N PHE A 49 -13.59 -15.88 -5.74
CA PHE A 49 -12.41 -15.33 -6.39
C PHE A 49 -12.77 -14.00 -7.04
N THR A 50 -12.45 -12.90 -6.39
CA THR A 50 -12.95 -11.56 -6.75
C THR A 50 -11.85 -10.50 -6.77
N GLU A 51 -12.09 -9.45 -7.54
CA GLU A 51 -11.32 -8.21 -7.53
C GLU A 51 -11.75 -7.31 -6.37
N ASP A 52 -12.98 -7.46 -5.86
CA ASP A 52 -13.46 -6.73 -4.70
C ASP A 52 -12.86 -7.32 -3.42
N ASN A 53 -11.66 -6.83 -3.10
CA ASN A 53 -10.85 -7.26 -1.97
C ASN A 53 -10.18 -6.07 -1.27
N LEU A 54 -9.64 -6.33 -0.10
CA LEU A 54 -9.04 -5.29 0.74
C LEU A 54 -7.89 -4.54 0.04
N PHE A 55 -7.07 -5.25 -0.74
CA PHE A 55 -5.94 -4.63 -1.45
C PHE A 55 -6.42 -3.57 -2.45
N ASN A 56 -7.34 -3.95 -3.33
CA ASN A 56 -7.88 -3.03 -4.33
C ASN A 56 -8.70 -1.90 -3.71
N ALA A 57 -9.38 -2.16 -2.58
CA ALA A 57 -10.08 -1.13 -1.81
C ALA A 57 -9.12 -0.07 -1.24
N ILE A 58 -7.93 -0.48 -0.76
CA ILE A 58 -6.88 0.45 -0.33
C ILE A 58 -6.43 1.35 -1.49
N LEU A 59 -6.17 0.77 -2.67
CA LEU A 59 -5.78 1.54 -3.85
C LEU A 59 -6.89 2.51 -4.29
N LYS A 60 -8.15 2.06 -4.37
CA LYS A 60 -9.30 2.92 -4.69
C LYS A 60 -9.40 4.10 -3.73
N ARG A 61 -9.27 3.83 -2.43
CA ARG A 61 -9.33 4.88 -1.41
C ARG A 61 -8.23 5.92 -1.56
N ALA A 62 -6.99 5.49 -1.87
CA ALA A 62 -5.88 6.41 -2.11
C ALA A 62 -6.14 7.30 -3.32
N ILE A 63 -6.65 6.75 -4.42
CA ILE A 63 -6.99 7.50 -5.63
C ILE A 63 -8.10 8.52 -5.33
N SER A 64 -9.12 8.15 -4.57
CA SER A 64 -10.20 9.07 -4.18
C SER A 64 -9.67 10.27 -3.38
N VAL A 65 -8.71 10.05 -2.47
CA VAL A 65 -8.07 11.12 -1.70
C VAL A 65 -7.28 12.06 -2.61
N ILE A 66 -6.51 11.52 -3.56
CA ILE A 66 -5.75 12.35 -4.51
C ILE A 66 -6.68 13.15 -5.41
N LEU A 67 -7.71 12.53 -5.96
CA LEU A 67 -8.67 13.19 -6.85
C LEU A 67 -9.34 14.40 -6.20
N PHE A 68 -9.56 14.33 -4.88
CA PHE A 68 -10.11 15.47 -4.14
C PHE A 68 -9.12 16.63 -3.98
N SER A 69 -7.82 16.33 -3.92
CA SER A 69 -6.78 17.32 -3.59
C SER A 69 -6.08 17.91 -4.82
N ILE A 70 -6.15 17.23 -5.98
CA ILE A 70 -5.37 17.60 -7.16
C ILE A 70 -6.02 18.74 -7.95
N LYS A 71 -5.19 19.71 -8.37
CA LYS A 71 -5.61 20.87 -9.16
C LYS A 71 -5.27 20.74 -10.65
N ASN A 72 -4.35 19.83 -11.02
CA ASN A 72 -3.92 19.66 -12.40
C ASN A 72 -4.94 18.79 -13.16
N ASP A 73 -5.54 19.35 -14.21
CA ASP A 73 -6.61 18.72 -14.99
C ASP A 73 -6.12 17.49 -15.78
N ASP A 74 -4.90 17.47 -16.27
CA ASP A 74 -4.38 16.32 -17.04
C ASP A 74 -4.14 15.12 -16.15
N VAL A 75 -3.51 15.34 -14.99
CA VAL A 75 -3.34 14.28 -13.99
C VAL A 75 -4.69 13.79 -13.46
N LYS A 76 -5.66 14.70 -13.31
CA LYS A 76 -7.02 14.35 -12.88
C LYS A 76 -7.74 13.47 -13.90
N LYS A 77 -7.55 13.71 -15.21
CA LYS A 77 -8.08 12.84 -16.27
C LYS A 77 -7.50 11.42 -16.19
N GLU A 78 -6.18 11.30 -16.02
CA GLU A 78 -5.52 10.00 -15.88
C GLU A 78 -6.00 9.24 -14.63
N LEU A 79 -6.11 9.94 -13.49
CA LEU A 79 -6.62 9.33 -12.26
C LEU A 79 -8.08 8.90 -12.38
N ASN A 80 -8.91 9.64 -13.10
CA ASN A 80 -10.29 9.24 -13.38
C ASN A 80 -10.37 7.96 -14.22
N ILE A 81 -9.48 7.77 -15.19
CA ILE A 81 -9.38 6.52 -15.95
C ILE A 81 -9.08 5.36 -15.00
N ILE A 82 -8.13 5.53 -14.10
CA ILE A 82 -7.79 4.51 -13.10
C ILE A 82 -8.97 4.24 -12.16
N ASN A 83 -9.63 5.31 -11.68
CA ASN A 83 -10.78 5.20 -10.79
C ASN A 83 -11.95 4.44 -11.44
N ASN A 84 -12.16 4.65 -12.74
CA ASN A 84 -13.18 3.91 -13.50
C ASN A 84 -12.89 2.40 -13.56
N VAL A 85 -11.62 2.01 -13.68
CA VAL A 85 -11.23 0.58 -13.63
C VAL A 85 -11.53 -0.03 -12.26
N LEU A 86 -11.48 0.77 -11.21
CA LEU A 86 -11.78 0.36 -9.82
C LEU A 86 -13.25 0.56 -9.44
N ASN A 87 -14.14 0.84 -10.39
CA ASN A 87 -15.53 1.20 -10.09
C ASN A 87 -16.28 0.07 -9.35
N ASP A 88 -16.04 -1.17 -9.75
CA ASP A 88 -16.67 -2.35 -9.16
C ASP A 88 -16.12 -2.77 -7.80
N ILE A 89 -15.10 -2.08 -7.30
CA ILE A 89 -14.53 -2.29 -5.97
C ILE A 89 -15.36 -1.53 -4.93
N SER A 90 -15.68 -2.17 -3.82
CA SER A 90 -16.44 -1.58 -2.73
C SER A 90 -15.68 -0.40 -2.10
N ASP A 91 -16.38 0.72 -1.89
CA ASP A 91 -15.84 1.86 -1.14
C ASP A 91 -16.06 1.66 0.36
N ILE A 92 -15.10 1.02 1.01
CA ILE A 92 -15.14 0.71 2.43
C ILE A 92 -14.21 1.64 3.22
N TYR A 93 -14.62 1.95 4.45
CA TYR A 93 -13.73 2.61 5.39
C TYR A 93 -12.66 1.62 5.87
N ILE A 94 -11.39 1.97 5.69
CA ILE A 94 -10.25 1.13 6.07
C ILE A 94 -9.47 1.86 7.17
N PRO A 95 -9.45 1.32 8.41
CA PRO A 95 -8.67 1.89 9.50
C PRO A 95 -7.16 1.87 9.23
N ASN A 96 -6.44 2.87 9.72
CA ASN A 96 -4.99 3.02 9.51
C ASN A 96 -4.19 1.81 9.98
N ASN A 97 -4.58 1.17 11.07
CA ASN A 97 -3.90 -0.04 11.57
C ASN A 97 -3.95 -1.19 10.57
N ILE A 98 -5.05 -1.33 9.81
CA ILE A 98 -5.17 -2.35 8.76
C ILE A 98 -4.24 -2.01 7.60
N ILE A 99 -4.21 -0.74 7.17
CA ILE A 99 -3.32 -0.28 6.09
C ILE A 99 -1.84 -0.47 6.47
N LEU A 100 -1.47 -0.13 7.72
CA LEU A 100 -0.10 -0.29 8.22
C LEU A 100 0.37 -1.74 8.24
N ASN A 101 -0.50 -2.64 8.70
CA ASN A 101 -0.17 -4.05 8.89
C ASN A 101 -0.38 -4.91 7.63
N TYR A 102 -0.95 -4.36 6.57
CA TYR A 102 -1.15 -5.11 5.34
C TYR A 102 0.20 -5.46 4.70
N LYS A 103 0.40 -6.74 4.45
CA LYS A 103 1.61 -7.28 3.81
C LYS A 103 1.27 -7.78 2.42
N LEU A 104 2.08 -7.38 1.46
CA LEU A 104 2.00 -7.91 0.11
C LEU A 104 2.39 -9.38 0.10
N ASN A 105 1.74 -10.14 -0.74
CA ASN A 105 2.05 -11.53 -1.03
C ASN A 105 2.71 -11.65 -2.42
N ARG A 106 3.13 -12.84 -2.80
CA ARG A 106 3.78 -13.09 -4.10
C ARG A 106 2.91 -12.66 -5.29
N MET A 107 1.59 -12.75 -5.18
CA MET A 107 0.66 -12.49 -6.28
C MET A 107 0.44 -10.99 -6.53
N ASN A 108 0.48 -10.16 -5.48
CA ASN A 108 0.28 -8.71 -5.57
C ASN A 108 1.58 -7.90 -5.43
N ASN A 109 2.75 -8.56 -5.32
CA ASN A 109 4.03 -7.88 -5.18
C ASN A 109 4.38 -6.96 -6.36
N ARG A 110 3.83 -7.21 -7.55
CA ARG A 110 3.98 -6.34 -8.72
C ARG A 110 3.47 -4.91 -8.48
N PHE A 111 2.57 -4.73 -7.53
CA PHE A 111 2.01 -3.44 -7.14
C PHE A 111 2.75 -2.77 -5.98
N LEU A 112 3.95 -3.25 -5.59
CA LEU A 112 4.68 -2.76 -4.42
C LEU A 112 4.82 -1.23 -4.42
N GLU A 113 5.24 -0.64 -5.54
CA GLU A 113 5.42 0.82 -5.66
C GLU A 113 4.08 1.56 -5.49
N CYS A 114 3.04 1.13 -6.20
CA CYS A 114 1.71 1.72 -6.10
C CYS A 114 1.14 1.60 -4.68
N PHE A 115 1.36 0.47 -4.03
CA PHE A 115 0.88 0.23 -2.68
C PHE A 115 1.64 1.08 -1.65
N THR A 116 2.95 1.25 -1.81
CA THR A 116 3.77 2.11 -0.96
C THR A 116 3.30 3.57 -1.04
N LEU A 117 3.04 4.06 -2.26
CA LEU A 117 2.47 5.39 -2.47
C LEU A 117 1.07 5.51 -1.88
N ALA A 118 0.19 4.53 -2.09
CA ALA A 118 -1.15 4.52 -1.53
C ALA A 118 -1.13 4.58 0.01
N LYS A 119 -0.24 3.82 0.63
CA LYS A 119 0.00 3.82 2.07
C LYS A 119 0.42 5.19 2.58
N LEU A 120 1.40 5.81 1.91
CA LEU A 120 1.89 7.14 2.23
C LEU A 120 0.77 8.19 2.18
N ILE A 121 -0.04 8.17 1.10
CA ILE A 121 -1.14 9.10 0.89
C ILE A 121 -2.20 8.95 1.99
N LEU A 122 -2.63 7.72 2.26
CA LEU A 122 -3.71 7.47 3.22
C LEU A 122 -3.33 7.79 4.66
N LEU A 123 -2.10 7.47 5.06
CA LEU A 123 -1.61 7.75 6.41
C LEU A 123 -1.44 9.25 6.65
N ASN A 124 -0.92 9.99 5.66
CA ASN A 124 -0.76 11.44 5.79
C ASN A 124 -2.09 12.19 5.70
N SER A 125 -3.02 11.76 4.86
CA SER A 125 -4.34 12.38 4.77
C SER A 125 -5.17 12.28 6.06
N SER A 126 -4.89 11.29 6.90
CA SER A 126 -5.55 11.14 8.19
C SER A 126 -5.02 12.10 9.26
N MET A 127 -3.76 12.51 9.16
CA MET A 127 -3.15 13.49 10.06
C MET A 127 -3.70 14.90 9.84
N ASP A 128 -3.90 15.31 8.58
CA ASP A 128 -4.42 16.65 8.26
C ASP A 128 -5.85 16.87 8.79
N LYS A 129 -6.69 15.84 8.80
CA LYS A 129 -8.05 15.92 9.36
C LYS A 129 -8.07 16.16 10.87
N SER A 130 -7.06 15.68 11.60
CA SER A 130 -6.96 15.89 13.06
C SER A 130 -6.48 17.28 13.43
N LEU A 131 -5.86 18.02 12.49
CA LEU A 131 -5.32 19.37 12.70
C LEU A 131 -6.29 20.49 12.25
N GLY A 132 -7.50 20.15 11.77
CA GLY A 132 -8.51 21.14 11.39
C GLY A 132 -8.13 22.03 10.19
N LYS A 133 -7.12 21.67 9.41
CA LYS A 133 -6.73 22.38 8.20
C LYS A 133 -7.59 21.98 7.02
N GLU A 134 -8.26 22.97 6.44
CA GLU A 134 -9.07 22.80 5.25
C GLU A 134 -8.20 22.37 4.05
N ASN A 135 -8.61 21.25 3.40
CA ASN A 135 -8.31 20.90 2.00
C ASN A 135 -6.84 20.93 1.53
N GLY A 136 -5.89 20.56 2.39
CA GLY A 136 -4.49 20.40 2.02
C GLY A 136 -4.05 18.94 2.16
N PHE A 137 -3.50 18.36 1.10
CA PHE A 137 -2.74 17.13 1.18
C PHE A 137 -1.27 17.51 1.36
N SER A 138 -0.73 17.30 2.56
CA SER A 138 0.69 17.53 2.81
C SER A 138 1.37 16.21 3.11
N ILE A 139 2.40 15.88 2.35
CA ILE A 139 3.25 14.73 2.61
C ILE A 139 4.46 15.24 3.40
N LEU A 140 4.58 14.77 4.63
CA LEU A 140 5.74 15.08 5.45
C LEU A 140 6.85 14.09 5.11
N PHE A 141 7.90 14.57 4.47
CA PHE A 141 9.12 13.81 4.25
C PHE A 141 10.20 14.25 5.24
N GLU A 142 10.98 13.30 5.73
CA GLU A 142 12.28 13.63 6.31
C GLU A 142 13.20 14.09 5.18
N MET A 143 13.29 15.40 4.98
CA MET A 143 14.00 16.01 3.86
C MET A 143 15.47 15.57 3.78
N ASN A 144 16.11 15.35 4.93
CA ASN A 144 17.50 14.88 4.96
C ASN A 144 17.63 13.51 4.30
N TYR A 145 16.76 12.56 4.68
CA TYR A 145 16.76 11.21 4.11
C TYR A 145 16.46 11.22 2.61
N LEU A 146 15.45 11.99 2.19
CA LEU A 146 15.10 12.13 0.78
C LEU A 146 16.25 12.73 -0.04
N TYR A 147 16.94 13.72 0.52
CA TYR A 147 18.10 14.36 -0.11
C TYR A 147 19.27 13.40 -0.26
N GLU A 148 19.59 12.64 0.78
CA GLU A 148 20.64 11.60 0.75
C GLU A 148 20.37 10.56 -0.32
N GLU A 149 19.13 10.07 -0.41
CA GLU A 149 18.71 9.09 -1.38
C GLU A 149 18.78 9.65 -2.82
N TYR A 150 18.32 10.88 -3.01
CA TYR A 150 18.39 11.60 -4.29
C TYR A 150 19.83 11.77 -4.78
N ILE A 151 20.74 12.24 -3.92
CA ILE A 151 22.17 12.39 -4.24
C ILE A 151 22.78 11.01 -4.58
N GLY A 152 22.41 9.98 -3.80
CA GLY A 152 22.87 8.61 -4.08
C GLY A 152 22.48 8.09 -5.46
N VAL A 153 21.26 8.39 -5.92
CA VAL A 153 20.78 8.04 -7.27
C VAL A 153 21.53 8.84 -8.33
N LEU A 154 21.65 10.15 -8.18
CA LEU A 154 22.38 11.01 -9.13
C LEU A 154 23.82 10.57 -9.31
N LEU A 155 24.52 10.28 -8.21
CA LEU A 155 25.91 9.82 -8.30
C LEU A 155 26.01 8.48 -9.03
N LYS A 156 25.11 7.53 -8.79
CA LYS A 156 25.07 6.25 -9.51
C LYS A 156 24.83 6.45 -11.00
N GLU A 157 23.98 7.37 -11.41
CA GLU A 157 23.74 7.70 -12.81
C GLU A 157 24.99 8.32 -13.48
N VAL A 158 25.60 9.31 -12.80
CA VAL A 158 26.78 10.02 -13.33
C VAL A 158 27.98 9.08 -13.49
N PHE A 159 28.16 8.14 -12.56
CA PHE A 159 29.30 7.22 -12.58
C PHE A 159 29.00 5.84 -13.15
N ASN A 160 27.84 5.66 -13.77
CA ASN A 160 27.41 4.35 -14.31
C ASN A 160 28.38 3.77 -15.33
N ASP A 161 29.03 4.61 -16.14
CA ASP A 161 29.97 4.21 -17.20
C ASP A 161 31.44 4.20 -16.71
N THR A 162 31.67 4.27 -15.39
CA THR A 162 32.99 4.27 -14.79
C THR A 162 33.22 3.04 -13.91
N ASN A 163 34.48 2.77 -13.57
CA ASN A 163 34.82 1.68 -12.64
C ASN A 163 34.58 2.07 -11.15
N ILE A 164 33.85 3.15 -10.91
CA ILE A 164 33.54 3.65 -9.58
C ILE A 164 32.28 2.99 -9.06
N SER A 165 32.36 2.39 -7.88
CA SER A 165 31.18 1.83 -7.20
C SER A 165 30.70 2.75 -6.09
N ILE A 166 29.40 2.99 -6.03
CA ILE A 166 28.77 3.89 -5.06
C ILE A 166 27.81 3.10 -4.17
N ASN A 167 28.12 3.05 -2.89
CA ASN A 167 27.29 2.43 -1.87
C ASN A 167 26.63 3.50 -1.00
N THR A 168 25.33 3.39 -0.81
CA THR A 168 24.54 4.24 0.08
C THR A 168 24.29 3.54 1.41
N GLN A 169 24.34 4.27 2.52
CA GLN A 169 24.03 3.80 3.88
C GLN A 169 24.83 2.55 4.32
N GLU A 170 26.12 2.55 4.08
CA GLU A 170 26.99 1.45 4.48
C GLU A 170 27.08 1.34 6.02
N LYS A 171 26.94 0.11 6.54
CA LYS A 171 26.96 -0.18 7.99
C LYS A 171 28.10 -1.11 8.40
N SER A 172 29.00 -1.44 7.48
CA SER A 172 30.05 -2.44 7.70
C SER A 172 31.29 -1.90 8.39
N ARG A 173 31.40 -0.57 8.54
CA ARG A 173 32.62 0.08 9.07
C ARG A 173 32.46 0.51 10.51
N TYR A 174 33.58 0.39 11.25
CA TYR A 174 33.66 0.77 12.67
C TYR A 174 34.84 1.68 12.86
N LEU A 175 34.69 2.65 13.77
CA LEU A 175 35.74 3.63 14.09
C LEU A 175 36.79 3.05 15.04
N LEU A 176 36.39 2.23 15.98
CA LEU A 176 37.23 1.70 17.04
C LEU A 176 37.10 0.20 17.21
N TRP A 177 38.21 -0.45 17.53
CA TRP A 177 38.28 -1.80 18.04
C TRP A 177 38.56 -1.77 19.53
N ASN A 178 37.64 -2.33 20.33
CA ASN A 178 37.84 -2.44 21.78
C ASN A 178 38.65 -3.70 22.09
N THR A 179 39.91 -3.50 22.51
CA THR A 179 40.82 -4.59 22.81
C THR A 179 40.46 -5.37 24.07
N LEU A 180 39.74 -4.76 25.03
CA LEU A 180 39.32 -5.40 26.27
C LEU A 180 38.11 -6.27 26.08
N LYS A 181 37.20 -5.91 25.14
CA LYS A 181 35.95 -6.65 24.84
C LYS A 181 36.03 -7.44 23.55
N GLU A 182 37.18 -7.39 22.87
CA GLU A 182 37.41 -8.07 21.57
C GLU A 182 36.31 -7.87 20.55
N ARG A 183 35.75 -6.66 20.44
CA ARG A 183 34.68 -6.30 19.53
C ARG A 183 34.83 -4.91 18.94
N ASN A 184 34.20 -4.73 17.77
CA ASN A 184 34.06 -3.42 17.15
C ASN A 184 33.13 -2.54 18.00
N GLU A 185 33.55 -1.28 18.21
CA GLU A 185 32.75 -0.25 18.86
C GLU A 185 32.65 0.98 17.94
N ILE A 186 31.55 1.72 18.10
CA ILE A 186 31.23 2.93 17.31
C ILE A 186 31.14 2.59 15.82
N ALA A 187 29.95 2.09 15.40
CA ALA A 187 29.65 1.86 14.00
C ALA A 187 29.64 3.20 13.24
N LEU A 188 30.35 3.26 12.13
CA LEU A 188 30.25 4.36 11.17
C LEU A 188 29.07 4.09 10.24
N LYS A 189 28.28 5.12 10.01
CA LYS A 189 27.14 5.09 9.09
C LYS A 189 27.27 6.22 8.09
N PRO A 190 28.22 6.15 7.15
CA PRO A 190 28.33 7.16 6.12
C PRO A 190 27.11 7.06 5.18
N ASP A 191 26.58 8.21 4.79
CA ASP A 191 25.42 8.28 3.89
C ASP A 191 25.77 7.78 2.50
N ILE A 192 26.99 8.11 2.03
CA ILE A 192 27.49 7.69 0.71
C ILE A 192 28.97 7.32 0.83
N VAL A 193 29.35 6.21 0.22
CA VAL A 193 30.73 5.75 0.09
C VAL A 193 31.06 5.51 -1.37
N ILE A 194 32.18 6.07 -1.82
CA ILE A 194 32.68 5.95 -3.20
C ILE A 194 33.95 5.09 -3.17
N TYR A 195 34.01 4.07 -4.01
CA TYR A 195 35.14 3.17 -4.15
C TYR A 195 35.74 3.25 -5.56
#